data_6ff429fcf49135d51cfc25f097bf38a9
#
_entry.id   6ff429fcf49135d51cfc25f097bf38a9
#
_cell.length_a   1.000
_cell.length_b   1.000
_cell.length_c   1.000
_cell.angle_alpha   90.00
_cell.angle_beta   90.00
_cell.angle_gamma   90.00
#
_symmetry.space_group_name_H-M   'P 1'
#
loop_
_entity.id
_entity.type
_entity.pdbx_description
1 polymer ?
#
loop_
_entity_poly.entity_id
_entity_poly.type
_entity_poly.pdbx_seq_one_letter_code
_entity_poly.pdbx_strand_id
1 'polypeptide(L)'
;MVDRGNHCIKSSSRDDIYNHIDFYVNTFGIDVKGNRHLETIWLEIKNVHGYNGWLLGKADYIVFDIKELNSFCFFERVLLYDFVRDIKQKAKNKTEYMKLYTRKNRKDVLVKVTYDDIKHLQFQKIRYD
;
A
#
# COMPACT_ATOMS: atom_id res chain seq x y z
N MET A 1 -8.49 -14.26 8.91
CA MET A 1 -9.37 -13.43 8.08
C MET A 1 -10.32 -14.25 7.22
N VAL A 2 -10.55 -15.45 7.58
CA VAL A 2 -11.49 -16.32 6.88
C VAL A 2 -12.60 -16.70 7.84
N ASP A 3 -13.80 -16.27 7.56
CA ASP A 3 -14.97 -16.72 8.27
C ASP A 3 -16.23 -16.09 7.70
N ARG A 4 -17.36 -16.37 8.27
CA ARG A 4 -18.66 -15.76 7.94
C ARG A 4 -19.02 -15.83 6.46
N GLY A 5 -18.64 -16.92 5.79
CA GLY A 5 -18.96 -17.14 4.39
C GLY A 5 -18.02 -16.47 3.39
N ASN A 6 -17.01 -15.76 3.85
CA ASN A 6 -16.00 -15.22 2.95
C ASN A 6 -15.08 -16.34 2.46
N HIS A 7 -14.80 -16.33 1.18
CA HIS A 7 -13.91 -17.29 0.55
C HIS A 7 -12.54 -16.65 0.35
N CYS A 8 -11.51 -17.20 1.01
CA CYS A 8 -10.15 -16.69 0.93
C CYS A 8 -9.26 -17.69 0.19
N ILE A 9 -8.61 -17.25 -0.86
CA ILE A 9 -7.70 -18.04 -1.68
C ILE A 9 -6.36 -17.34 -1.76
N LYS A 10 -5.27 -18.06 -1.45
CA LYS A 10 -3.93 -17.54 -1.67
C LYS A 10 -3.71 -17.35 -3.16
N SER A 11 -3.09 -16.21 -3.54
CA SER A 11 -2.75 -15.94 -4.94
C SER A 11 -1.68 -16.89 -5.46
N SER A 12 -1.61 -17.02 -6.78
CA SER A 12 -0.50 -17.72 -7.42
C SER A 12 0.79 -16.92 -7.25
N SER A 13 1.96 -17.58 -7.43
CA SER A 13 3.24 -16.87 -7.41
C SER A 13 3.29 -15.77 -8.45
N ARG A 14 2.67 -15.97 -9.60
CA ARG A 14 2.61 -14.96 -10.67
C ARG A 14 1.83 -13.72 -10.22
N ASP A 15 0.67 -13.89 -9.59
CA ASP A 15 -0.11 -12.77 -9.07
C ASP A 15 0.64 -12.01 -7.99
N ASP A 16 1.34 -12.72 -7.11
CA ASP A 16 2.12 -12.11 -6.05
C ASP A 16 3.27 -11.27 -6.61
N ILE A 17 3.99 -11.78 -7.61
CA ILE A 17 5.15 -11.09 -8.20
C ILE A 17 4.73 -9.98 -9.15
N TYR A 18 3.81 -10.23 -10.07
CA TYR A 18 3.51 -9.31 -11.17
C TYR A 18 2.32 -8.38 -10.90
N ASN A 19 1.32 -8.85 -10.18
CA ASN A 19 0.11 -8.07 -9.88
C ASN A 19 0.08 -7.52 -8.47
N HIS A 20 1.05 -7.91 -7.62
CA HIS A 20 1.13 -7.49 -6.21
C HIS A 20 -0.12 -7.86 -5.42
N ILE A 21 -0.55 -9.11 -5.59
CA ILE A 21 -1.71 -9.65 -4.88
C ILE A 21 -1.26 -10.86 -4.06
N ASP A 22 -1.40 -10.79 -2.74
CA ASP A 22 -1.05 -11.87 -1.84
C ASP A 22 -2.12 -12.95 -1.79
N PHE A 23 -3.38 -12.54 -1.72
CA PHE A 23 -4.52 -13.46 -1.71
C PHE A 23 -5.80 -12.77 -2.14
N TYR A 24 -6.83 -13.57 -2.38
CA TYR A 24 -8.15 -13.08 -2.76
C TYR A 24 -9.14 -13.38 -1.65
N VAL A 25 -10.02 -12.43 -1.33
CA VAL A 25 -11.20 -12.62 -0.49
C VAL A 25 -12.40 -12.43 -1.39
N ASN A 26 -13.20 -13.48 -1.57
CA ASN A 26 -14.20 -13.57 -2.64
C ASN A 26 -13.48 -13.37 -3.98
N THR A 27 -13.72 -12.27 -4.70
CA THR A 27 -13.03 -11.96 -5.95
C THR A 27 -12.09 -10.78 -5.83
N PHE A 28 -11.95 -10.20 -4.62
CA PHE A 28 -11.11 -9.02 -4.40
C PHE A 28 -9.66 -9.41 -4.10
N GLY A 29 -8.74 -8.84 -4.86
CA GLY A 29 -7.30 -9.03 -4.62
C GLY A 29 -6.81 -8.17 -3.48
N ILE A 30 -6.03 -8.76 -2.58
CA ILE A 30 -5.51 -8.10 -1.39
C ILE A 30 -3.99 -8.22 -1.36
N ASP A 31 -3.33 -7.10 -1.09
CA ASP A 31 -1.88 -7.00 -0.87
C ASP A 31 -1.65 -6.56 0.59
N VAL A 32 -0.97 -7.38 1.37
CA VAL A 32 -0.66 -7.09 2.77
C VAL A 32 0.76 -6.57 2.89
N LYS A 33 0.90 -5.43 3.56
CA LYS A 33 2.20 -4.77 3.78
C LYS A 33 2.48 -4.66 5.27
N GLY A 34 3.63 -5.21 5.69
CA GLY A 34 4.12 -4.99 7.05
C GLY A 34 4.57 -3.55 7.21
N ASN A 35 4.21 -2.94 8.34
CA ASN A 35 4.62 -1.57 8.65
C ASN A 35 4.75 -1.41 10.16
N ARG A 36 5.92 -0.96 10.61
CA ARG A 36 6.16 -0.85 12.05
C ARG A 36 5.63 0.46 12.64
N HIS A 37 5.94 1.58 11.99
CA HIS A 37 5.77 2.91 12.55
C HIS A 37 4.66 3.71 11.89
N LEU A 38 3.93 4.51 12.70
CA LEU A 38 2.91 5.43 12.22
C LEU A 38 3.50 6.59 11.41
N GLU A 39 4.73 6.97 11.72
CA GLU A 39 5.38 8.13 11.11
C GLU A 39 6.00 7.82 9.75
N THR A 40 6.09 6.56 9.36
CA THR A 40 6.77 6.17 8.14
C THR A 40 6.03 5.04 7.47
N ILE A 41 5.24 5.40 6.46
CA ILE A 41 4.58 4.44 5.58
C ILE A 41 5.08 4.70 4.16
N TRP A 42 5.64 3.67 3.54
CA TRP A 42 6.18 3.77 2.19
C TRP A 42 5.16 3.29 1.16
N LEU A 43 4.85 4.15 0.20
CA LEU A 43 3.99 3.83 -0.94
C LEU A 43 4.89 3.66 -2.16
N GLU A 44 4.94 2.46 -2.72
CA GLU A 44 5.87 2.14 -3.81
C GLU A 44 5.25 2.41 -5.18
N ILE A 45 5.83 3.35 -5.92
CA ILE A 45 5.41 3.69 -7.28
C ILE A 45 6.18 2.83 -8.29
N LYS A 46 7.50 2.69 -8.11
CA LYS A 46 8.35 1.84 -8.93
C LYS A 46 9.16 0.91 -8.04
N ASN A 47 9.30 -0.34 -8.47
CA ASN A 47 10.12 -1.30 -7.76
C ASN A 47 11.62 -1.12 -8.07
N VAL A 48 12.47 -1.94 -7.45
CA VAL A 48 13.93 -1.84 -7.58
C VAL A 48 14.43 -2.04 -9.02
N HIS A 49 13.64 -2.66 -9.88
CA HIS A 49 13.95 -2.86 -11.30
C HIS A 49 13.36 -1.78 -12.21
N GLY A 50 12.64 -0.80 -11.67
CA GLY A 50 12.04 0.28 -12.42
C GLY A 50 10.68 -0.04 -13.03
N TYR A 51 10.09 -1.20 -12.71
CA TYR A 51 8.73 -1.55 -13.10
C TYR A 51 7.73 -0.99 -12.11
N ASN A 52 6.44 -1.07 -12.44
CA ASN A 52 5.39 -0.59 -11.54
C ASN A 52 5.49 -1.26 -10.17
N GLY A 53 5.49 -0.44 -9.12
CA GLY A 53 5.39 -0.90 -7.74
C GLY A 53 3.96 -1.31 -7.38
N TRP A 54 3.76 -1.73 -6.14
CA TRP A 54 2.46 -2.26 -5.72
C TRP A 54 1.36 -1.19 -5.71
N LEU A 55 1.70 0.09 -5.60
CA LEU A 55 0.69 1.17 -5.67
C LEU A 55 0.03 1.24 -7.05
N LEU A 56 0.75 0.84 -8.09
CA LEU A 56 0.29 0.75 -9.47
C LEU A 56 -0.03 -0.68 -9.88
N GLY A 57 -0.11 -1.60 -8.92
CA GLY A 57 -0.46 -2.99 -9.16
C GLY A 57 -1.96 -3.18 -9.39
N LYS A 58 -2.42 -4.41 -9.24
CA LYS A 58 -3.81 -4.78 -9.52
C LYS A 58 -4.61 -5.20 -8.28
N ALA A 59 -4.04 -5.06 -7.09
CA ALA A 59 -4.80 -5.33 -5.88
C ALA A 59 -5.96 -4.34 -5.74
N ASP A 60 -7.10 -4.81 -5.28
CA ASP A 60 -8.22 -3.95 -4.95
C ASP A 60 -7.97 -3.22 -3.63
N TYR A 61 -7.40 -3.92 -2.67
CA TYR A 61 -7.17 -3.41 -1.32
C TYR A 61 -5.72 -3.58 -0.92
N ILE A 62 -5.22 -2.58 -0.21
CA ILE A 62 -3.94 -2.64 0.50
C ILE A 62 -4.25 -2.70 1.99
N VAL A 63 -3.66 -3.68 2.66
CA VAL A 63 -3.81 -3.84 4.11
C VAL A 63 -2.46 -3.62 4.75
N PHE A 64 -2.35 -2.56 5.54
CA PHE A 64 -1.13 -2.33 6.33
C PHE A 64 -1.27 -2.99 7.69
N ASP A 65 -0.34 -3.87 8.01
CA ASP A 65 -0.18 -4.40 9.35
C ASP A 65 0.67 -3.40 10.14
N ILE A 66 0.02 -2.47 10.84
CA ILE A 66 0.71 -1.39 11.56
C ILE A 66 0.96 -1.83 12.99
N LYS A 67 2.21 -2.16 13.29
CA LYS A 67 2.60 -2.72 14.59
C LYS A 67 2.32 -1.76 15.75
N GLU A 68 2.59 -0.48 15.59
CA GLU A 68 2.31 0.50 16.64
C GLU A 68 0.83 0.59 17.02
N LEU A 69 -0.07 0.22 16.11
CA LEU A 69 -1.51 0.19 16.38
C LEU A 69 -2.02 -1.20 16.75
N ASN A 70 -1.18 -2.23 16.64
CA ASN A 70 -1.61 -3.62 16.73
C ASN A 70 -2.85 -3.89 15.88
N SER A 71 -2.84 -3.40 14.65
CA SER A 71 -4.02 -3.41 13.80
C SER A 71 -3.69 -3.62 12.33
N PHE A 72 -4.64 -4.24 11.63
CA PHE A 72 -4.68 -4.24 10.18
C PHE A 72 -5.53 -3.06 9.71
N CYS A 73 -4.96 -2.20 8.88
CA CYS A 73 -5.62 -1.00 8.37
C CYS A 73 -5.87 -1.17 6.87
N PHE A 74 -7.13 -1.04 6.46
CA PHE A 74 -7.61 -1.38 5.12
C PHE A 74 -7.82 -0.14 4.28
N PHE A 75 -7.25 -0.13 3.08
CA PHE A 75 -7.35 0.97 2.12
C PHE A 75 -7.69 0.45 0.74
N GLU A 76 -8.47 1.21 -0.03
CA GLU A 76 -8.59 0.95 -1.46
C GLU A 76 -7.32 1.44 -2.16
N ARG A 77 -6.67 0.56 -2.91
CA ARG A 77 -5.40 0.89 -3.60
C ARG A 77 -5.54 2.11 -4.51
N VAL A 78 -6.64 2.18 -5.25
CA VAL A 78 -6.88 3.27 -6.20
C VAL A 78 -6.94 4.62 -5.49
N LEU A 79 -7.54 4.68 -4.29
CA LEU A 79 -7.61 5.92 -3.51
C LEU A 79 -6.25 6.35 -2.98
N LEU A 80 -5.41 5.41 -2.58
CA LEU A 80 -4.03 5.71 -2.21
C LEU A 80 -3.24 6.27 -3.41
N TYR A 81 -3.42 5.67 -4.57
CA TYR A 81 -2.80 6.14 -5.81
C TYR A 81 -3.25 7.56 -6.15
N ASP A 82 -4.55 7.83 -6.12
CA ASP A 82 -5.10 9.16 -6.41
C ASP A 82 -4.56 10.21 -5.43
N PHE A 83 -4.45 9.85 -4.15
CA PHE A 83 -3.90 10.73 -3.12
C PHE A 83 -2.46 11.14 -3.46
N VAL A 84 -1.62 10.17 -3.81
CA VAL A 84 -0.22 10.43 -4.20
C VAL A 84 -0.14 11.26 -5.46
N ARG A 85 -0.96 10.97 -6.45
CA ARG A 85 -1.00 11.70 -7.71
C ARG A 85 -1.38 13.16 -7.50
N ASP A 86 -2.40 13.44 -6.70
CA ASP A 86 -2.87 14.79 -6.43
C ASP A 86 -1.79 15.62 -5.72
N ILE A 87 -1.07 15.02 -4.79
CA ILE A 87 0.03 15.69 -4.10
C ILE A 87 1.16 16.02 -5.06
N LYS A 88 1.53 15.09 -5.94
CA LYS A 88 2.56 15.34 -6.95
C LYS A 88 2.22 16.51 -7.87
N GLN A 89 0.94 16.69 -8.19
CA GLN A 89 0.49 17.80 -9.03
C GLN A 89 0.47 19.13 -8.29
N LYS A 90 0.24 19.13 -6.98
CA LYS A 90 0.15 20.36 -6.17
C LYS A 90 1.49 20.82 -5.62
N ALA A 91 2.45 19.93 -5.49
CA ALA A 91 3.76 20.26 -4.95
C ALA A 91 4.59 21.02 -5.98
N LYS A 92 5.04 22.22 -5.63
CA LYS A 92 5.90 23.05 -6.49
C LYS A 92 7.29 22.45 -6.64
N ASN A 93 7.74 21.67 -5.65
CA ASN A 93 8.95 20.88 -5.73
C ASN A 93 8.80 19.60 -4.90
N LYS A 94 9.65 18.63 -5.19
CA LYS A 94 9.58 17.28 -4.57
C LYS A 94 9.87 17.26 -3.07
N THR A 95 10.33 18.35 -2.49
CA THR A 95 10.75 18.41 -1.09
C THR A 95 9.70 19.02 -0.16
N GLU A 96 8.66 19.66 -0.69
CA GLU A 96 7.73 20.44 0.12
C GLU A 96 6.68 19.60 0.83
N TYR A 97 6.31 18.46 0.31
CA TYR A 97 5.16 17.73 0.85
C TYR A 97 5.47 16.27 1.19
N MET A 98 5.84 15.51 0.20
CA MET A 98 6.23 14.11 0.39
C MET A 98 7.51 13.87 -0.34
N LYS A 99 8.51 13.40 0.37
CA LYS A 99 9.77 13.06 -0.28
C LYS A 99 9.57 11.88 -1.20
N LEU A 100 9.71 12.11 -2.50
CA LEU A 100 10.00 11.03 -3.40
C LEU A 100 11.40 10.53 -3.06
N TYR A 101 11.48 9.30 -2.64
CA TYR A 101 12.71 8.69 -2.21
C TYR A 101 13.19 7.70 -3.25
N THR A 102 14.45 7.84 -3.68
CA THR A 102 15.10 6.90 -4.58
C THR A 102 16.40 6.45 -3.91
N ARG A 103 16.61 5.16 -3.82
CA ARG A 103 17.85 4.62 -3.24
C ARG A 103 18.96 4.58 -4.27
N LYS A 104 20.19 4.85 -3.83
CA LYS A 104 21.36 4.83 -4.69
C LYS A 104 21.51 3.46 -5.35
N ASN A 105 21.77 3.44 -6.66
CA ASN A 105 21.94 2.24 -7.49
C ASN A 105 20.67 1.38 -7.62
N ARG A 106 19.50 1.92 -7.27
CA ARG A 106 18.21 1.24 -7.46
C ARG A 106 17.28 2.15 -8.26
N LYS A 107 16.32 1.53 -8.94
CA LYS A 107 15.34 2.25 -9.76
C LYS A 107 14.02 2.48 -9.04
N ASP A 108 13.91 2.07 -7.80
CA ASP A 108 12.69 2.22 -7.03
C ASP A 108 12.34 3.67 -6.76
N VAL A 109 11.06 3.96 -6.75
CA VAL A 109 10.51 5.26 -6.37
C VAL A 109 9.47 5.02 -5.29
N LEU A 110 9.71 5.60 -4.13
CA LEU A 110 8.88 5.47 -2.95
C LEU A 110 8.37 6.84 -2.52
N VAL A 111 7.16 6.89 -2.01
CA VAL A 111 6.62 8.10 -1.39
C VAL A 111 6.45 7.80 0.10
N LYS A 112 7.05 8.63 0.93
CA LYS A 112 6.91 8.51 2.39
C LYS A 112 5.70 9.33 2.85
N VAL A 113 4.78 8.66 3.56
CA VAL A 113 3.65 9.32 4.21
C VAL A 113 3.58 8.91 5.67
N THR A 114 2.84 9.67 6.47
CA THR A 114 2.48 9.25 7.82
C THR A 114 1.09 8.62 7.81
N TYR A 115 0.77 7.89 8.87
CA TYR A 115 -0.58 7.36 9.03
C TYR A 115 -1.63 8.49 9.03
N ASP A 116 -1.32 9.63 9.69
CA ASP A 116 -2.21 10.78 9.71
C ASP A 116 -2.50 11.32 8.32
N ASP A 117 -1.55 11.25 7.41
CA ASP A 117 -1.75 11.70 6.03
C ASP A 117 -2.80 10.90 5.29
N ILE A 118 -2.94 9.61 5.58
CA ILE A 118 -3.79 8.70 4.81
C ILE A 118 -4.96 8.10 5.61
N LYS A 119 -5.02 8.29 6.92
CA LYS A 119 -6.07 7.65 7.75
C LYS A 119 -7.48 7.99 7.32
N HIS A 120 -7.71 9.14 6.70
CA HIS A 120 -9.02 9.53 6.19
C HIS A 120 -9.50 8.64 5.02
N LEU A 121 -8.59 7.91 4.39
CA LEU A 121 -8.91 6.96 3.32
C LEU A 121 -9.16 5.54 3.85
N GLN A 122 -8.81 5.29 5.11
CA GLN A 122 -9.02 3.99 5.73
C GLN A 122 -10.51 3.70 5.86
N PHE A 123 -10.94 2.54 5.33
CA PHE A 123 -12.35 2.17 5.43
C PHE A 123 -12.61 1.12 6.50
N GLN A 124 -11.59 0.46 7.00
CA GLN A 124 -11.72 -0.51 8.09
C GLN A 124 -10.40 -0.65 8.84
N LYS A 125 -10.50 -0.97 10.12
CA LYS A 125 -9.38 -1.24 11.00
C LYS A 125 -9.74 -2.42 11.89
N ILE A 126 -8.89 -3.42 11.92
CA ILE A 126 -9.08 -4.61 12.74
C ILE A 126 -7.90 -4.74 13.71
N ARG A 127 -8.19 -4.59 14.98
CA ARG A 127 -7.20 -4.77 16.03
C ARG A 127 -7.03 -6.25 16.34
N TYR A 128 -5.79 -6.72 16.53
CA TYR A 128 -5.50 -8.13 16.69
C TYR A 128 -4.91 -8.53 18.06
N ASP A 129 -4.85 -7.64 19.01
CA ASP A 129 -4.36 -7.99 20.36
C ASP A 129 -5.43 -7.95 21.43
#